data_6c8a87448603f804559e918ce46dc6d6
#
_entry.id   6c8a87448603f804559e918ce46dc6d6
#
_cell.length_a   1.000
_cell.length_b   1.000
_cell.length_c   1.000
_cell.angle_alpha   90.00
_cell.angle_beta   90.00
_cell.angle_gamma   90.00
#
_symmetry.space_group_name_H-M   'P 1'
#
loop_
_entity.id
_entity.type
_entity.pdbx_description
1 polymer ?
#
loop_
_entity_poly.entity_id
_entity_poly.type
_entity_poly.pdbx_seq_one_letter_code
_entity_poly.pdbx_strand_id
1 'polypeptide(L)'
;GDSESLAVSGDHSFMIAPIVNTLGYFYYNIGNKQEAKNLFEEYLNLYPEGYNSYDSMGEFYFNEGDMENALKFYTKAKEMYPAATSANMMIEEISKS
;
A
#
# COMPACT_ATOMS: atom_id res chain seq x y z
N GLY A 1 -22.79 -7.23 18.70
CA GLY A 1 -22.90 -5.89 18.78
C GLY A 1 -22.74 -5.21 17.47
N ASP A 2 -22.44 -4.00 17.57
CA ASP A 2 -22.40 -3.16 16.39
C ASP A 2 -21.27 -3.48 15.46
N SER A 3 -20.20 -3.99 15.99
CA SER A 3 -19.07 -4.27 15.12
C SER A 3 -19.40 -5.36 14.14
N GLU A 4 -20.23 -6.32 14.55
CA GLU A 4 -20.61 -7.34 13.60
C GLU A 4 -21.45 -6.77 12.50
N SER A 5 -22.30 -5.84 12.84
CA SER A 5 -23.12 -5.20 11.85
C SER A 5 -22.28 -4.55 10.77
N LEU A 6 -21.22 -3.93 11.17
CA LEU A 6 -20.30 -3.32 10.23
C LEU A 6 -19.63 -4.36 9.36
N ALA A 7 -19.23 -5.46 9.97
CA ALA A 7 -18.57 -6.51 9.24
C ALA A 7 -19.47 -7.14 8.20
N VAL A 8 -20.76 -7.20 8.50
CA VAL A 8 -21.70 -7.85 7.61
C VAL A 8 -21.87 -7.11 6.30
N SER A 9 -21.73 -5.82 6.34
CA SER A 9 -22.06 -5.03 5.18
C SER A 9 -21.24 -5.35 3.94
N GLY A 10 -20.02 -5.77 4.12
CA GLY A 10 -19.17 -6.06 2.96
C GLY A 10 -18.69 -4.82 2.25
N ASP A 11 -19.50 -3.79 2.22
CA ASP A 11 -19.09 -2.55 1.56
C ASP A 11 -18.15 -1.74 2.40
N HIS A 12 -17.95 -2.12 3.61
CA HIS A 12 -17.10 -1.36 4.52
C HIS A 12 -15.62 -1.50 4.20
N SER A 13 -15.26 -2.42 3.30
CA SER A 13 -13.85 -2.61 2.98
C SER A 13 -13.26 -1.33 2.39
N PHE A 14 -14.02 -0.60 1.58
CA PHE A 14 -13.47 0.62 0.99
C PHE A 14 -13.30 1.73 2.03
N MET A 15 -13.99 1.65 3.17
CA MET A 15 -13.79 2.59 4.26
C MET A 15 -12.68 2.13 5.19
N ILE A 16 -12.50 0.84 5.32
CA ILE A 16 -11.48 0.27 6.20
C ILE A 16 -10.09 0.42 5.59
N ALA A 17 -9.99 0.23 4.29
CA ALA A 17 -8.69 0.24 3.64
C ALA A 17 -7.92 1.57 3.82
N PRO A 18 -8.54 2.74 3.67
CA PRO A 18 -7.80 3.97 3.93
C PRO A 18 -7.33 4.08 5.37
N ILE A 19 -8.11 3.56 6.32
CA ILE A 19 -7.71 3.57 7.72
C ILE A 19 -6.50 2.68 7.94
N VAL A 20 -6.50 1.50 7.35
CA VAL A 20 -5.38 0.58 7.47
C VAL A 20 -4.13 1.19 6.87
N ASN A 21 -4.26 1.85 5.72
CA ASN A 21 -3.14 2.51 5.08
C ASN A 21 -2.58 3.62 5.96
N THR A 22 -3.46 4.41 6.55
CA THR A 22 -3.05 5.49 7.43
C THR A 22 -2.33 4.96 8.66
N LEU A 23 -2.84 3.88 9.24
CA LEU A 23 -2.18 3.25 10.38
C LEU A 23 -0.81 2.71 9.99
N GLY A 24 -0.69 2.17 8.78
CA GLY A 24 0.59 1.70 8.31
C GLY A 24 1.64 2.79 8.32
N TYR A 25 1.29 3.96 7.79
CA TYR A 25 2.21 5.09 7.79
C TYR A 25 2.49 5.57 9.21
N PHE A 26 1.47 5.56 10.08
CA PHE A 26 1.66 5.94 11.45
C PHE A 26 2.72 5.06 12.13
N TYR A 27 2.56 3.76 12.02
CA TYR A 27 3.51 2.85 12.64
C TYR A 27 4.89 2.96 12.01
N TYR A 28 4.93 3.19 10.71
CA TYR A 28 6.22 3.37 10.05
C TYR A 28 6.95 4.59 10.63
N ASN A 29 6.21 5.68 10.83
CA ASN A 29 6.81 6.93 11.30
C ASN A 29 7.31 6.84 12.72
N ILE A 30 6.68 6.01 13.56
CA ILE A 30 7.16 5.83 14.93
C ILE A 30 8.23 4.76 15.05
N GLY A 31 8.64 4.18 13.92
CA GLY A 31 9.72 3.21 13.91
C GLY A 31 9.30 1.76 14.01
N ASN A 32 8.00 1.49 14.10
CA ASN A 32 7.50 0.12 14.18
C ASN A 32 7.27 -0.41 12.77
N LYS A 33 8.36 -0.75 12.11
CA LYS A 33 8.30 -1.09 10.68
C LYS A 33 7.64 -2.43 10.43
N GLN A 34 7.76 -3.36 11.36
CA GLN A 34 7.13 -4.66 11.17
C GLN A 34 5.61 -4.53 11.17
N GLU A 35 5.08 -3.74 12.10
CA GLU A 35 3.65 -3.53 12.15
C GLU A 35 3.18 -2.74 10.93
N ALA A 36 3.98 -1.78 10.50
CA ALA A 36 3.65 -1.02 9.29
C ALA A 36 3.56 -1.94 8.09
N LYS A 37 4.51 -2.85 7.94
CA LYS A 37 4.49 -3.80 6.83
C LYS A 37 3.26 -4.68 6.90
N ASN A 38 2.91 -5.16 8.10
CA ASN A 38 1.73 -5.99 8.26
C ASN A 38 0.47 -5.25 7.83
N LEU A 39 0.39 -3.97 8.16
CA LEU A 39 -0.78 -3.17 7.80
C LEU A 39 -0.84 -2.90 6.31
N PHE A 40 0.29 -2.64 5.68
CA PHE A 40 0.29 -2.45 4.23
C PHE A 40 -0.06 -3.75 3.51
N GLU A 41 0.37 -4.89 4.04
CA GLU A 41 -0.02 -6.18 3.47
C GLU A 41 -1.51 -6.41 3.63
N GLU A 42 -2.05 -6.00 4.77
CA GLU A 42 -3.50 -6.10 4.97
C GLU A 42 -4.26 -5.22 3.99
N TYR A 43 -3.76 -4.02 3.75
CA TYR A 43 -4.35 -3.12 2.77
C TYR A 43 -4.37 -3.79 1.39
N LEU A 44 -3.28 -4.44 1.03
CA LEU A 44 -3.20 -5.15 -0.24
C LEU A 44 -4.20 -6.30 -0.29
N ASN A 45 -4.35 -7.02 0.82
CA ASN A 45 -5.31 -8.12 0.88
C ASN A 45 -6.75 -7.62 0.73
N LEU A 46 -7.04 -6.45 1.27
CA LEU A 46 -8.37 -5.87 1.16
C LEU A 46 -8.65 -5.36 -0.25
N TYR A 47 -7.61 -4.86 -0.91
CA TYR A 47 -7.74 -4.29 -2.24
C TYR A 47 -6.69 -4.87 -3.18
N PRO A 48 -6.81 -6.15 -3.52
CA PRO A 48 -5.79 -6.78 -4.38
C PRO A 48 -5.79 -6.22 -5.79
N GLU A 49 -6.85 -5.50 -6.18
CA GLU A 49 -6.91 -4.92 -7.52
C GLU A 49 -6.80 -3.41 -7.50
N GLY A 50 -6.46 -2.84 -6.35
CA GLY A 50 -6.31 -1.40 -6.25
C GLY A 50 -4.87 -0.99 -6.40
N TYR A 51 -4.58 -0.10 -7.35
CA TYR A 51 -3.20 0.29 -7.57
C TYR A 51 -2.59 0.97 -6.34
N ASN A 52 -3.41 1.63 -5.51
CA ASN A 52 -2.91 2.29 -4.31
C ASN A 52 -2.30 1.30 -3.32
N SER A 53 -2.82 0.09 -3.28
CA SER A 53 -2.27 -0.93 -2.39
C SER A 53 -0.83 -1.25 -2.78
N TYR A 54 -0.60 -1.41 -4.08
CA TYR A 54 0.74 -1.72 -4.56
C TYR A 54 1.66 -0.52 -4.46
N ASP A 55 1.11 0.68 -4.66
CA ASP A 55 1.88 1.90 -4.53
C ASP A 55 2.38 2.08 -3.10
N SER A 56 1.52 1.80 -2.12
CA SER A 56 1.90 1.89 -0.71
C SER A 56 2.99 0.89 -0.35
N MET A 57 2.88 -0.34 -0.87
CA MET A 57 3.91 -1.33 -0.64
C MET A 57 5.22 -0.91 -1.28
N GLY A 58 5.14 -0.35 -2.49
CA GLY A 58 6.32 0.15 -3.16
C GLY A 58 7.01 1.23 -2.35
N GLU A 59 6.24 2.14 -1.81
CA GLU A 59 6.79 3.21 -1.00
C GLU A 59 7.44 2.68 0.27
N PHE A 60 6.81 1.69 0.89
CA PHE A 60 7.39 1.07 2.07
C PHE A 60 8.79 0.53 1.76
N TYR A 61 8.89 -0.26 0.70
CA TYR A 61 10.17 -0.85 0.34
C TYR A 61 11.18 0.19 -0.12
N PHE A 62 10.71 1.21 -0.82
CA PHE A 62 11.60 2.30 -1.25
C PHE A 62 12.23 2.97 -0.03
N ASN A 63 11.42 3.25 0.99
CA ASN A 63 11.90 3.90 2.20
C ASN A 63 12.82 2.99 3.00
N GLU A 64 12.67 1.68 2.85
CA GLU A 64 13.54 0.73 3.51
C GLU A 64 14.85 0.49 2.74
N GLY A 65 14.97 1.09 1.56
CA GLY A 65 16.16 0.89 0.76
C GLY A 65 16.12 -0.36 -0.11
N ASP A 66 14.99 -1.06 -0.13
CA ASP A 66 14.85 -2.29 -0.91
C ASP A 66 14.29 -1.92 -2.28
N MET A 67 15.18 -1.49 -3.16
CA MET A 67 14.75 -0.98 -4.46
C MET A 67 14.19 -2.06 -5.36
N GLU A 68 14.66 -3.28 -5.20
CA GLU A 68 14.17 -4.39 -6.02
C GLU A 68 12.68 -4.62 -5.77
N ASN A 69 12.30 -4.74 -4.51
CA ASN A 69 10.89 -4.93 -4.17
C ASN A 69 10.08 -3.68 -4.43
N ALA A 70 10.66 -2.51 -4.19
CA ALA A 70 9.96 -1.26 -4.49
C ALA A 70 9.60 -1.20 -5.97
N LEU A 71 10.55 -1.51 -6.83
CA LEU A 71 10.32 -1.50 -8.27
C LEU A 71 9.24 -2.50 -8.66
N LYS A 72 9.27 -3.68 -8.04
CA LYS A 72 8.30 -4.72 -8.32
C LYS A 72 6.87 -4.23 -8.03
N PHE A 73 6.68 -3.60 -6.88
CA PHE A 73 5.34 -3.15 -6.51
C PHE A 73 4.91 -1.92 -7.30
N TYR A 74 5.82 -1.00 -7.57
CA TYR A 74 5.47 0.15 -8.39
C TYR A 74 5.15 -0.28 -9.82
N THR A 75 5.87 -1.25 -10.36
CA THR A 75 5.59 -1.76 -11.69
C THR A 75 4.19 -2.38 -11.73
N LYS A 76 3.82 -3.11 -10.69
CA LYS A 76 2.48 -3.68 -10.62
C LYS A 76 1.43 -2.59 -10.57
N ALA A 77 1.67 -1.54 -9.79
CA ALA A 77 0.75 -0.43 -9.73
C ALA A 77 0.57 0.23 -11.09
N LYS A 78 1.67 0.39 -11.82
CA LYS A 78 1.61 0.97 -13.15
C LYS A 78 0.82 0.10 -14.12
N GLU A 79 1.00 -1.22 -14.01
CA GLU A 79 0.25 -2.14 -14.87
C GLU A 79 -1.25 -2.04 -14.63
N MET A 80 -1.63 -1.84 -13.36
CA MET A 80 -3.03 -1.74 -13.01
C MET A 80 -3.63 -0.41 -13.41
N TYR A 81 -2.84 0.65 -13.37
CA TYR A 81 -3.32 1.99 -13.69
C TYR A 81 -2.21 2.77 -14.39
N PRO A 82 -2.07 2.60 -15.70
CA PRO A 82 -0.95 3.22 -16.42
C PRO A 82 -0.91 4.73 -16.33
N ALA A 83 -2.03 5.38 -16.02
CA ALA A 83 -2.06 6.83 -15.90
C ALA A 83 -1.58 7.32 -14.53
N ALA A 84 -1.25 6.41 -13.62
CA ALA A 84 -0.78 6.80 -12.29
C ALA A 84 0.59 7.44 -12.40
N THR A 85 0.66 8.75 -12.16
CA THR A 85 1.93 9.45 -12.24
C THR A 85 2.88 9.09 -11.14
N SER A 86 2.37 8.84 -9.93
CA SER A 86 3.24 8.54 -8.80
C SER A 86 4.06 7.29 -9.05
N ALA A 87 3.42 6.21 -9.52
CA ALA A 87 4.13 4.98 -9.79
C ALA A 87 5.16 5.18 -10.89
N ASN A 88 4.78 5.90 -11.95
CA ASN A 88 5.70 6.16 -13.05
C ASN A 88 6.92 6.95 -12.59
N MET A 89 6.70 7.96 -11.75
CA MET A 89 7.78 8.77 -11.24
C MET A 89 8.73 7.96 -10.36
N MET A 90 8.18 7.08 -9.54
CA MET A 90 9.02 6.28 -8.65
C MET A 90 9.80 5.24 -9.42
N ILE A 91 9.20 4.63 -10.44
CA ILE A 91 9.93 3.69 -11.28
C ILE A 91 11.11 4.39 -11.95
N GLU A 92 10.89 5.58 -12.45
CA GLU A 92 11.95 6.34 -13.08
C GLU A 92 13.04 6.70 -12.08
N GLU A 93 12.64 7.11 -10.88
CA GLU A 93 13.60 7.46 -9.84
C GLU A 93 14.46 6.27 -9.45
N ILE A 94 13.84 5.12 -9.28
CA ILE A 94 14.59 3.90 -8.92
C ILE A 94 15.53 3.50 -10.05
N SER A 95 15.07 3.65 -11.29
CA SER A 95 15.87 3.27 -12.45
C SER A 95 17.10 4.14 -12.60
N LYS A 96 17.07 5.36 -12.10
CA LYS A 96 18.22 6.24 -12.15
C LYS A 96 19.27 5.88 -11.11
N SER A 97 18.88 5.17 -10.09
CA SER A 97 19.80 4.76 -9.04
C SER A 97 20.66 3.61 -9.51
#